data_6761786702a197817cc7b46cc4854b32
#
_entry.id   6761786702a197817cc7b46cc4854b32
#
_cell.length_a   1.000
_cell.length_b   1.000
_cell.length_c   1.000
_cell.angle_alpha   90.00
_cell.angle_beta   90.00
_cell.angle_gamma   90.00
#
_symmetry.space_group_name_H-M   'P 1'
#
loop_
_entity.id
_entity.type
_entity.pdbx_description
1 polymer ?
#
loop_
_entity_poly.entity_id
_entity_poly.type
_entity_poly.pdbx_seq_one_letter_code
_entity_poly.pdbx_strand_id
1 'polypeptide(L)'
;SVSVIFIHEQQIFAVQRQPYLLAFPGYHAFPGGKIDADESSVAFETEFLREHDALRMRALQREIMEELSYDLEEGIKKGEVLSVSELAEALAPPFSPVRFRTWFYRVDLSKLITFKVDSGEFADSFWKTSAELLETFRAGKSLMVHPTRWVLEGLQKNPQATAFGDLSQNFTDNETVPCLEMLEGVPQYAVRSATLPPASMTNAFLLGDSEAPKLLVDPSPNSGEEYQRLLNTIKVKKLDAIFLTHHHPDHHQFSNQLARQLKLPIILSQDTQQRLTLKNGEDYFEQVELRNVVEKEEVTRWHGSAVRVYEIPGHDAGHLGLAPDTLSWFIVGDLIQGIGTVVIPSPEGDMATYFKTLEKVIALNPEVIIPSHGIPMRTTHRLIETLKHRRERESQILKLSKSGKSKQEILEQLYEGIDPRLHLLALQNIEAHLVKLRKEKQLIK
;
A
#
# COMPACT_ATOMS: atom_id res chain seq x y z
N SER A 1 12.77 12.95 8.77
CA SER A 1 12.85 11.76 9.64
C SER A 1 14.26 11.22 9.72
N VAL A 2 14.54 10.45 10.75
CA VAL A 2 15.82 9.76 10.99
C VAL A 2 15.56 8.27 11.18
N SER A 3 16.55 7.44 10.86
CA SER A 3 16.46 6.00 11.03
C SER A 3 17.83 5.45 11.43
N VAL A 4 17.88 4.50 12.38
CA VAL A 4 19.11 3.91 12.90
C VAL A 4 19.29 2.48 12.43
N ILE A 5 20.51 2.16 12.00
CA ILE A 5 20.93 0.83 11.59
C ILE A 5 22.01 0.37 12.56
N PHE A 6 21.59 -0.34 13.62
CA PHE A 6 22.53 -0.95 14.54
C PHE A 6 23.18 -2.16 13.89
N ILE A 7 24.50 -2.22 13.95
CA ILE A 7 25.30 -3.29 13.36
C ILE A 7 26.29 -3.82 14.40
N HIS A 8 26.30 -5.13 14.57
CA HIS A 8 27.37 -5.84 15.27
C HIS A 8 27.91 -6.92 14.34
N GLU A 9 29.17 -6.81 13.96
CA GLU A 9 29.80 -7.66 12.94
C GLU A 9 29.02 -7.56 11.61
N GLN A 10 28.24 -8.60 11.26
CA GLN A 10 27.38 -8.62 10.08
C GLN A 10 25.89 -8.67 10.42
N GLN A 11 25.56 -8.70 11.72
CA GLN A 11 24.17 -8.69 12.20
C GLN A 11 23.62 -7.26 12.22
N ILE A 12 22.48 -7.08 11.63
CA ILE A 12 21.72 -5.83 11.56
C ILE A 12 20.48 -5.97 12.42
N PHE A 13 20.21 -4.99 13.27
CA PHE A 13 18.95 -4.93 14.00
C PHE A 13 17.88 -4.37 13.10
N ALA A 14 16.82 -5.14 12.91
CA ALA A 14 15.65 -4.75 12.16
C ALA A 14 14.38 -5.06 12.95
N VAL A 15 13.29 -4.37 12.60
CA VAL A 15 11.99 -4.48 13.26
C VAL A 15 10.90 -4.77 12.26
N GLN A 16 9.81 -5.36 12.72
CA GLN A 16 8.56 -5.45 11.98
C GLN A 16 7.54 -4.51 12.62
N ARG A 17 7.07 -3.54 11.85
CA ARG A 17 6.08 -2.56 12.32
C ARG A 17 4.74 -3.23 12.63
N GLN A 18 3.99 -2.65 13.58
CA GLN A 18 2.65 -3.14 13.91
C GLN A 18 1.69 -2.98 12.72
N PRO A 19 0.80 -3.95 12.47
CA PRO A 19 -0.12 -3.92 11.32
C PRO A 19 -1.26 -2.89 11.45
N TYR A 20 -1.48 -2.32 12.62
CA TYR A 20 -2.48 -1.28 12.85
C TYR A 20 -1.96 0.15 12.66
N LEU A 21 -0.66 0.33 12.43
CA LEU A 21 -0.08 1.64 12.19
C LEU A 21 -0.55 2.21 10.84
N LEU A 22 -0.69 3.54 10.78
CA LEU A 22 -1.08 4.21 9.54
C LEU A 22 0.04 4.24 8.50
N ALA A 23 1.29 4.32 8.95
CA ALA A 23 2.46 4.37 8.08
C ALA A 23 3.13 2.99 8.02
N PHE A 24 3.20 2.42 6.81
CA PHE A 24 3.90 1.16 6.52
C PHE A 24 3.51 0.00 7.47
N PRO A 25 2.21 -0.38 7.53
CA PRO A 25 1.71 -1.40 8.44
C PRO A 25 2.31 -2.78 8.14
N GLY A 26 3.05 -3.33 9.10
CA GLY A 26 3.66 -4.65 9.03
C GLY A 26 4.94 -4.76 8.19
N TYR A 27 5.52 -3.62 7.79
CA TYR A 27 6.78 -3.59 7.04
C TYR A 27 7.97 -3.94 7.91
N HIS A 28 8.97 -4.57 7.31
CA HIS A 28 10.30 -4.62 7.88
C HIS A 28 10.98 -3.26 7.68
N ALA A 29 11.54 -2.74 8.74
CA ALA A 29 12.15 -1.41 8.78
C ALA A 29 13.33 -1.39 9.75
N PHE A 30 14.07 -0.29 9.73
CA PHE A 30 14.98 0.07 10.79
C PHE A 30 14.25 0.99 11.78
N PRO A 31 14.59 0.98 13.08
CA PRO A 31 14.02 1.90 14.06
C PRO A 31 14.27 3.36 13.69
N GLY A 32 13.36 4.25 14.13
CA GLY A 32 13.43 5.69 13.88
C GLY A 32 12.10 6.32 13.52
N GLY A 33 12.08 7.63 13.50
CA GLY A 33 10.86 8.38 13.30
C GLY A 33 11.04 9.79 12.77
N LYS A 34 10.10 10.69 13.08
CA LYS A 34 10.09 12.06 12.59
C LYS A 34 11.03 12.93 13.41
N ILE A 35 11.53 13.98 12.77
CA ILE A 35 12.12 15.12 13.49
C ILE A 35 10.96 16.05 13.83
N ASP A 36 10.74 16.30 15.10
CA ASP A 36 9.65 17.16 15.56
C ASP A 36 9.97 18.64 15.35
N ALA A 37 8.93 19.47 15.27
CA ALA A 37 9.11 20.92 15.01
C ALA A 37 9.79 21.65 16.17
N ASP A 38 9.69 21.11 17.38
CA ASP A 38 10.27 21.59 18.63
C ASP A 38 11.50 20.81 19.07
N GLU A 39 12.06 19.96 18.19
CA GLU A 39 13.24 19.16 18.46
C GLU A 39 14.44 20.04 18.85
N SER A 40 15.19 19.63 19.86
CA SER A 40 16.35 20.37 20.34
C SER A 40 17.47 20.43 19.30
N SER A 41 18.03 21.61 19.07
CA SER A 41 19.22 21.82 18.22
C SER A 41 20.53 21.89 19.02
N VAL A 42 20.50 21.60 20.34
CA VAL A 42 21.69 21.61 21.19
C VAL A 42 22.56 20.42 20.84
N ALA A 43 23.80 20.72 20.44
CA ALA A 43 24.79 19.69 20.10
C ALA A 43 25.10 18.80 21.30
N PHE A 44 25.49 17.55 21.02
CA PHE A 44 25.98 16.61 22.02
C PHE A 44 27.42 16.97 22.42
N GLU A 45 27.80 16.60 23.65
CA GLU A 45 29.21 16.72 24.10
C GLU A 45 30.07 15.61 23.53
N THR A 46 29.50 14.44 23.33
CA THR A 46 30.17 13.25 22.80
C THR A 46 30.58 13.46 21.33
N GLU A 47 31.87 13.24 21.03
CA GLU A 47 32.46 13.48 19.71
C GLU A 47 31.72 12.83 18.56
N PHE A 48 31.42 11.54 18.65
CA PHE A 48 30.67 10.79 17.61
C PHE A 48 29.32 11.41 17.22
N LEU A 49 28.64 12.05 18.16
CA LEU A 49 27.34 12.67 17.90
C LEU A 49 27.47 14.13 17.47
N ARG A 50 28.54 14.81 17.98
CA ARG A 50 28.79 16.24 17.70
C ARG A 50 29.20 16.50 16.26
N GLU A 51 29.79 15.52 15.58
CA GLU A 51 30.22 15.63 14.17
C GLU A 51 29.02 15.67 13.19
N HIS A 52 27.82 15.31 13.66
CA HIS A 52 26.59 15.27 12.86
C HIS A 52 25.68 16.47 13.15
N ASP A 53 24.68 16.62 12.30
CA ASP A 53 23.62 17.63 12.51
C ASP A 53 22.91 17.41 13.86
N ALA A 54 22.95 18.45 14.72
CA ALA A 54 22.46 18.34 16.09
C ALA A 54 20.97 18.02 16.18
N LEU A 55 20.14 18.61 15.29
CA LEU A 55 18.71 18.37 15.27
C LEU A 55 18.39 16.92 14.92
N ARG A 56 19.08 16.36 13.92
CA ARG A 56 18.91 14.95 13.50
C ARG A 56 19.36 14.00 14.59
N MET A 57 20.47 14.30 15.26
CA MET A 57 20.98 13.43 16.35
C MET A 57 20.07 13.46 17.58
N ARG A 58 19.48 14.62 17.93
CA ARG A 58 18.50 14.69 19.02
C ARG A 58 17.25 13.87 18.72
N ALA A 59 16.71 14.02 17.50
CA ALA A 59 15.59 13.18 17.05
C ALA A 59 15.97 11.69 17.08
N LEU A 60 17.15 11.33 16.59
CA LEU A 60 17.62 9.94 16.60
C LEU A 60 17.72 9.36 18.02
N GLN A 61 18.32 10.11 18.97
CA GLN A 61 18.43 9.72 20.38
C GLN A 61 17.03 9.55 21.02
N ARG A 62 16.11 10.47 20.76
CA ARG A 62 14.73 10.42 21.28
C ARG A 62 14.01 9.18 20.75
N GLU A 63 14.03 8.94 19.45
CA GLU A 63 13.38 7.77 18.82
C GLU A 63 13.97 6.45 19.32
N ILE A 64 15.31 6.35 19.43
CA ILE A 64 15.97 5.16 19.99
C ILE A 64 15.54 4.92 21.44
N MET A 65 15.42 5.99 22.24
CA MET A 65 14.99 5.88 23.63
C MET A 65 13.52 5.44 23.73
N GLU A 66 12.63 6.01 22.93
CA GLU A 66 11.20 5.71 22.91
C GLU A 66 10.93 4.30 22.39
N GLU A 67 11.53 3.93 21.26
CA GLU A 67 11.26 2.67 20.57
C GLU A 67 12.02 1.47 21.16
N LEU A 68 13.25 1.69 21.69
CA LEU A 68 14.16 0.61 22.10
C LEU A 68 14.59 0.69 23.56
N SER A 69 14.21 1.74 24.29
CA SER A 69 14.65 2.02 25.66
C SER A 69 16.20 2.01 25.79
N TYR A 70 16.89 2.53 24.77
CA TYR A 70 18.36 2.55 24.71
C TYR A 70 18.88 3.99 24.63
N ASP A 71 19.78 4.34 25.53
CA ASP A 71 20.46 5.64 25.52
C ASP A 71 21.76 5.54 24.71
N LEU A 72 21.78 6.17 23.53
CA LEU A 72 22.91 6.14 22.62
C LEU A 72 24.16 6.80 23.22
N GLU A 73 23.98 7.92 23.96
CA GLU A 73 25.08 8.63 24.59
C GLU A 73 25.73 7.81 25.71
N GLU A 74 24.91 7.16 26.54
CA GLU A 74 25.36 6.24 27.55
C GLU A 74 26.06 5.00 26.95
N GLY A 75 25.52 4.50 25.81
CA GLY A 75 26.14 3.41 25.06
C GLY A 75 27.55 3.76 24.57
N ILE A 76 27.75 5.00 24.11
CA ILE A 76 29.11 5.51 23.73
C ILE A 76 30.02 5.57 24.96
N LYS A 77 29.57 6.15 26.07
CA LYS A 77 30.34 6.24 27.32
C LYS A 77 30.73 4.87 27.87
N LYS A 78 29.90 3.85 27.67
CA LYS A 78 30.20 2.46 28.11
C LYS A 78 31.02 1.68 27.11
N GLY A 79 31.39 2.25 25.95
CA GLY A 79 32.10 1.56 24.88
C GLY A 79 31.29 0.47 24.18
N GLU A 80 29.97 0.54 24.28
CA GLU A 80 29.05 -0.33 23.54
C GLU A 80 28.90 0.11 22.09
N VAL A 81 28.94 1.43 21.85
CA VAL A 81 28.94 2.05 20.52
C VAL A 81 30.36 2.38 20.10
N LEU A 82 30.78 1.86 18.96
CA LEU A 82 32.13 2.02 18.41
C LEU A 82 32.21 3.19 17.43
N SER A 83 31.17 3.44 16.66
CA SER A 83 31.07 4.53 15.69
C SER A 83 29.65 4.89 15.36
N VAL A 84 29.45 6.13 14.90
CA VAL A 84 28.21 6.61 14.29
C VAL A 84 28.55 7.26 12.96
N SER A 85 27.84 6.94 11.89
CA SER A 85 28.04 7.55 10.58
C SER A 85 26.72 7.77 9.83
N GLU A 86 26.62 8.87 9.09
CA GLU A 86 25.50 9.13 8.19
C GLU A 86 25.66 8.27 6.94
N LEU A 87 24.90 7.17 6.87
CA LEU A 87 25.06 6.13 5.85
C LEU A 87 24.41 6.52 4.52
N ALA A 88 23.20 7.09 4.59
CA ALA A 88 22.42 7.40 3.41
C ALA A 88 21.32 8.42 3.71
N GLU A 89 20.77 9.00 2.65
CA GLU A 89 19.49 9.71 2.71
C GLU A 89 18.53 9.19 1.63
N ALA A 90 17.24 9.38 1.83
CA ALA A 90 16.22 9.09 0.82
C ALA A 90 15.04 10.05 0.95
N LEU A 91 14.51 10.50 -0.17
CA LEU A 91 13.30 11.34 -0.25
C LEU A 91 12.11 10.51 -0.68
N ALA A 92 11.00 10.62 0.06
CA ALA A 92 9.75 9.95 -0.29
C ALA A 92 9.26 10.39 -1.69
N PRO A 93 8.55 9.51 -2.43
CA PRO A 93 8.00 9.82 -3.74
C PRO A 93 7.13 11.09 -3.73
N PRO A 94 7.10 11.89 -4.81
CA PRO A 94 6.32 13.13 -4.88
C PRO A 94 4.80 12.90 -4.78
N PHE A 95 4.34 11.70 -5.09
CA PHE A 95 2.95 11.27 -4.99
C PHE A 95 2.60 10.60 -3.65
N SER A 96 3.55 10.50 -2.72
CA SER A 96 3.29 10.01 -1.37
C SER A 96 2.39 11.00 -0.62
N PRO A 97 1.36 10.54 0.11
CA PRO A 97 0.48 11.41 0.89
C PRO A 97 1.22 12.28 1.91
N VAL A 98 2.32 11.77 2.45
CA VAL A 98 3.25 12.50 3.30
C VAL A 98 4.64 12.36 2.70
N ARG A 99 5.22 13.49 2.33
CA ARG A 99 6.55 13.53 1.73
C ARG A 99 7.56 13.98 2.78
N PHE A 100 8.50 13.10 3.11
CA PHE A 100 9.58 13.38 4.04
C PHE A 100 10.90 12.88 3.49
N ARG A 101 11.98 13.48 3.96
CA ARG A 101 13.35 13.02 3.76
C ARG A 101 13.78 12.22 4.99
N THR A 102 14.36 11.04 4.78
CA THR A 102 14.89 10.18 5.83
C THR A 102 16.41 10.13 5.74
N TRP A 103 17.08 10.37 6.85
CA TRP A 103 18.53 10.15 7.01
C TRP A 103 18.75 8.86 7.76
N PHE A 104 19.60 7.99 7.21
CA PHE A 104 19.92 6.69 7.77
C PHE A 104 21.28 6.78 8.45
N TYR A 105 21.34 6.44 9.73
CA TYR A 105 22.57 6.44 10.53
C TYR A 105 22.98 5.01 10.85
N ARG A 106 24.21 4.66 10.48
CA ARG A 106 24.85 3.42 10.89
C ARG A 106 25.47 3.62 12.28
N VAL A 107 25.17 2.69 13.19
CA VAL A 107 25.73 2.63 14.54
C VAL A 107 26.40 1.28 14.73
N ASP A 108 27.72 1.26 14.76
CA ASP A 108 28.48 0.03 14.99
C ASP A 108 28.59 -0.27 16.48
N LEU A 109 28.28 -1.50 16.85
CA LEU A 109 28.27 -1.95 18.24
C LEU A 109 29.44 -2.92 18.54
N SER A 110 29.99 -2.85 19.76
CA SER A 110 31.02 -3.77 20.25
C SER A 110 30.45 -5.17 20.58
N LYS A 111 29.15 -5.29 20.79
CA LYS A 111 28.46 -6.53 21.15
C LYS A 111 27.00 -6.46 20.69
N LEU A 112 26.33 -7.60 20.59
CA LEU A 112 24.86 -7.65 20.43
C LEU A 112 24.17 -7.07 21.68
N ILE A 113 23.24 -6.15 21.46
CA ILE A 113 22.44 -5.54 22.52
C ILE A 113 21.04 -6.12 22.47
N THR A 114 20.53 -6.50 23.63
CA THR A 114 19.10 -6.86 23.79
C THR A 114 18.33 -5.58 24.08
N PHE A 115 17.67 -5.05 23.06
CA PHE A 115 16.83 -3.87 23.21
C PHE A 115 15.49 -4.23 23.88
N LYS A 116 14.96 -3.28 24.66
CA LYS A 116 13.58 -3.35 25.16
C LYS A 116 12.68 -2.62 24.16
N VAL A 117 12.18 -3.38 23.21
CA VAL A 117 11.41 -2.88 22.07
C VAL A 117 10.00 -2.47 22.48
N ASP A 118 9.52 -1.31 22.01
CA ASP A 118 8.14 -0.89 22.23
C ASP A 118 7.17 -1.74 21.40
N SER A 119 6.34 -2.52 22.08
CA SER A 119 5.31 -3.36 21.46
C SER A 119 4.14 -2.57 20.87
N GLY A 120 4.02 -1.28 21.14
CA GLY A 120 3.04 -0.39 20.50
C GLY A 120 3.44 -0.03 19.06
N GLU A 121 4.75 0.04 18.76
CA GLU A 121 5.26 0.36 17.43
C GLU A 121 5.66 -0.90 16.64
N PHE A 122 6.17 -1.94 17.29
CA PHE A 122 6.74 -3.10 16.64
C PHE A 122 6.09 -4.41 17.06
N ALA A 123 5.75 -5.23 16.07
CA ALA A 123 5.19 -6.56 16.26
C ALA A 123 6.31 -7.60 16.52
N ASP A 124 7.50 -7.35 15.97
CA ASP A 124 8.67 -8.23 16.11
C ASP A 124 9.96 -7.43 15.94
N SER A 125 11.07 -7.99 16.44
CA SER A 125 12.42 -7.44 16.29
C SER A 125 13.44 -8.56 16.22
N PHE A 126 14.48 -8.37 15.43
CA PHE A 126 15.46 -9.43 15.20
C PHE A 126 16.84 -8.89 14.80
N TRP A 127 17.85 -9.63 15.17
CA TRP A 127 19.20 -9.51 14.64
C TRP A 127 19.39 -10.50 13.51
N LYS A 128 19.66 -10.02 12.29
CA LYS A 128 19.87 -10.82 11.09
C LYS A 128 20.91 -10.18 10.19
N THR A 129 21.57 -10.99 9.38
CA THR A 129 22.41 -10.46 8.31
C THR A 129 21.59 -9.79 7.23
N SER A 130 22.20 -8.89 6.45
CA SER A 130 21.56 -8.30 5.26
C SER A 130 21.09 -9.38 4.27
N ALA A 131 21.86 -10.46 4.14
CA ALA A 131 21.50 -11.59 3.28
C ALA A 131 20.20 -12.27 3.72
N GLU A 132 20.05 -12.58 5.02
CA GLU A 132 18.83 -13.21 5.57
C GLU A 132 17.60 -12.29 5.46
N LEU A 133 17.78 -10.98 5.67
CA LEU A 133 16.69 -10.01 5.50
C LEU A 133 16.25 -9.92 4.05
N LEU A 134 17.19 -9.85 3.11
CA LEU A 134 16.90 -9.84 1.68
C LEU A 134 16.32 -11.16 1.19
N GLU A 135 16.76 -12.30 1.74
CA GLU A 135 16.16 -13.61 1.43
C GLU A 135 14.70 -13.66 1.87
N THR A 136 14.38 -13.12 3.06
CA THR A 136 12.99 -13.01 3.54
C THR A 136 12.14 -12.18 2.57
N PHE A 137 12.69 -11.08 2.00
CA PHE A 137 12.02 -10.27 1.00
C PHE A 137 11.85 -11.04 -0.32
N ARG A 138 12.93 -11.63 -0.87
CA ARG A 138 12.91 -12.41 -2.11
C ARG A 138 11.98 -13.62 -2.06
N ALA A 139 11.76 -14.17 -0.87
CA ALA A 139 10.78 -15.22 -0.65
C ALA A 139 9.33 -14.72 -0.57
N GLY A 140 9.09 -13.40 -0.74
CA GLY A 140 7.77 -12.78 -0.64
C GLY A 140 7.18 -12.78 0.78
N LYS A 141 8.02 -12.92 1.82
CA LYS A 141 7.59 -13.05 3.23
C LYS A 141 7.68 -11.75 4.02
N SER A 142 8.15 -10.68 3.41
CA SER A 142 8.23 -9.36 4.05
C SER A 142 7.89 -8.24 3.08
N LEU A 143 7.33 -7.16 3.64
CA LEU A 143 7.16 -5.89 2.96
C LEU A 143 8.35 -5.01 3.28
N MET A 144 8.96 -4.39 2.27
CA MET A 144 10.04 -3.42 2.44
C MET A 144 9.90 -2.26 1.45
N VAL A 145 10.20 -1.06 1.91
CA VAL A 145 10.38 0.08 1.00
C VAL A 145 11.74 0.04 0.32
N HIS A 146 11.86 0.64 -0.86
CA HIS A 146 13.11 0.66 -1.63
C HIS A 146 14.34 1.14 -0.83
N PRO A 147 14.30 2.25 -0.07
CA PRO A 147 15.47 2.68 0.68
C PRO A 147 15.98 1.65 1.69
N THR A 148 15.07 0.99 2.44
CA THR A 148 15.44 -0.10 3.36
C THR A 148 16.13 -1.24 2.62
N ARG A 149 15.56 -1.67 1.48
CA ARG A 149 16.15 -2.73 0.66
C ARG A 149 17.51 -2.34 0.10
N TRP A 150 17.65 -1.13 -0.44
CA TRP A 150 18.91 -0.66 -1.01
C TRP A 150 20.03 -0.51 0.02
N VAL A 151 19.70 -0.08 1.24
CA VAL A 151 20.65 -0.12 2.35
C VAL A 151 21.12 -1.55 2.61
N LEU A 152 20.20 -2.53 2.68
CA LEU A 152 20.54 -3.94 2.89
C LEU A 152 21.38 -4.50 1.73
N GLU A 153 21.04 -4.20 0.49
CA GLU A 153 21.80 -4.59 -0.71
C GLU A 153 23.22 -3.98 -0.71
N GLY A 154 23.33 -2.72 -0.32
CA GLY A 154 24.60 -2.03 -0.18
C GLY A 154 25.49 -2.66 0.89
N LEU A 155 24.93 -2.93 2.07
CA LEU A 155 25.64 -3.60 3.17
C LEU A 155 25.97 -5.07 2.85
N GLN A 156 25.16 -5.76 2.06
CA GLN A 156 25.48 -7.10 1.58
C GLN A 156 26.71 -7.10 0.65
N LYS A 157 26.83 -6.08 -0.20
CA LYS A 157 27.97 -5.92 -1.12
C LYS A 157 29.23 -5.42 -0.40
N ASN A 158 29.06 -4.51 0.53
CA ASN A 158 30.15 -3.93 1.34
C ASN A 158 29.71 -3.75 2.80
N PRO A 159 29.93 -4.75 3.67
CA PRO A 159 29.54 -4.68 5.08
C PRO A 159 30.20 -3.55 5.88
N GLN A 160 31.32 -3.01 5.38
CA GLN A 160 32.07 -1.91 6.02
C GLN A 160 31.71 -0.53 5.45
N ALA A 161 30.72 -0.44 4.55
CA ALA A 161 30.33 0.85 3.99
C ALA A 161 29.83 1.81 5.08
N THR A 162 30.35 3.03 5.07
CA THR A 162 29.96 4.12 5.97
C THR A 162 29.14 5.21 5.27
N ALA A 163 29.01 5.14 3.95
CA ALA A 163 28.19 6.06 3.16
C ALA A 163 27.71 5.41 1.85
N PHE A 164 26.42 5.59 1.52
CA PHE A 164 25.84 5.25 0.22
C PHE A 164 25.33 6.50 -0.53
N GLY A 165 25.23 7.66 0.16
CA GLY A 165 24.71 8.89 -0.41
C GLY A 165 23.18 8.89 -0.54
N ASP A 166 22.67 9.53 -1.59
CA ASP A 166 21.24 9.68 -1.83
C ASP A 166 20.65 8.43 -2.50
N LEU A 167 19.76 7.74 -1.79
CA LEU A 167 19.00 6.58 -2.23
C LEU A 167 17.58 6.95 -2.71
N SER A 168 17.33 8.21 -3.00
CA SER A 168 16.04 8.65 -3.55
C SER A 168 15.84 8.06 -4.95
N GLN A 169 14.67 7.48 -5.19
CA GLN A 169 14.31 7.14 -6.56
C GLN A 169 14.09 8.41 -7.39
N ASN A 170 14.59 8.41 -8.61
CA ASN A 170 14.33 9.51 -9.54
C ASN A 170 12.90 9.38 -10.10
N PHE A 171 11.99 10.19 -9.55
CA PHE A 171 10.60 10.31 -10.02
C PHE A 171 10.40 11.54 -10.93
N THR A 172 11.46 12.24 -11.32
CA THR A 172 11.38 13.42 -12.20
C THR A 172 11.37 13.04 -13.67
N ASP A 173 11.60 11.77 -13.99
CA ASP A 173 11.43 11.25 -15.36
C ASP A 173 9.95 11.37 -15.76
N ASN A 174 9.69 12.22 -16.77
CA ASN A 174 8.37 12.40 -17.36
C ASN A 174 8.10 11.40 -18.50
N GLU A 175 9.03 10.51 -18.81
CA GLU A 175 8.89 9.53 -19.90
C GLU A 175 8.24 8.23 -19.44
N THR A 176 8.36 7.88 -18.15
CA THR A 176 7.87 6.62 -17.58
C THR A 176 6.98 6.84 -16.38
N VAL A 177 6.16 5.86 -16.02
CA VAL A 177 5.42 5.85 -14.76
C VAL A 177 6.27 5.27 -13.64
N PRO A 178 6.17 5.80 -12.41
CA PRO A 178 6.91 5.28 -11.27
C PRO A 178 6.57 3.82 -10.96
N CYS A 179 7.59 3.04 -10.65
CA CYS A 179 7.42 1.65 -10.20
C CYS A 179 7.88 1.53 -8.74
N LEU A 180 7.02 0.98 -7.90
CA LEU A 180 7.30 0.61 -6.52
C LEU A 180 7.15 -0.91 -6.40
N GLU A 181 8.08 -1.57 -5.75
CA GLU A 181 7.99 -3.00 -5.46
C GLU A 181 8.24 -3.21 -3.97
N MET A 182 7.17 -3.15 -3.20
CA MET A 182 7.21 -3.32 -1.75
C MET A 182 7.02 -4.76 -1.31
N LEU A 183 6.49 -5.60 -2.21
CA LEU A 183 6.42 -7.06 -2.11
C LEU A 183 7.10 -7.65 -3.36
N GLU A 184 8.00 -8.59 -3.16
CA GLU A 184 8.73 -9.25 -4.26
C GLU A 184 7.78 -9.88 -5.28
N GLY A 185 8.05 -9.66 -6.56
CA GLY A 185 7.26 -10.21 -7.67
C GLY A 185 5.87 -9.59 -7.85
N VAL A 186 5.59 -8.46 -7.16
CA VAL A 186 4.35 -7.68 -7.32
C VAL A 186 4.71 -6.20 -7.56
N PRO A 187 5.37 -5.86 -8.69
CA PRO A 187 5.64 -4.47 -9.05
C PRO A 187 4.35 -3.68 -9.18
N GLN A 188 4.31 -2.51 -8.56
CA GLN A 188 3.21 -1.57 -8.51
C GLN A 188 3.59 -0.31 -9.29
N TYR A 189 2.88 -0.03 -10.36
CA TYR A 189 3.04 1.18 -11.16
C TYR A 189 2.03 2.23 -10.72
N ALA A 190 2.52 3.38 -10.24
CA ALA A 190 1.68 4.48 -9.78
C ALA A 190 1.19 5.30 -10.99
N VAL A 191 0.07 4.92 -11.57
CA VAL A 191 -0.53 5.53 -12.77
C VAL A 191 -1.47 6.65 -12.37
N ARG A 192 -1.29 7.86 -12.90
CA ARG A 192 -2.27 8.95 -12.75
C ARG A 192 -3.57 8.55 -13.42
N SER A 193 -4.63 8.43 -12.65
CA SER A 193 -5.93 7.91 -13.07
C SER A 193 -7.06 8.89 -12.84
N ALA A 194 -8.27 8.53 -13.27
CA ALA A 194 -9.49 9.30 -13.02
C ALA A 194 -10.06 9.06 -11.61
N THR A 195 -9.24 8.61 -10.67
CA THR A 195 -9.66 8.35 -9.28
C THR A 195 -10.06 9.63 -8.55
N LEU A 196 -10.80 9.46 -7.46
CA LEU A 196 -11.33 10.55 -6.66
C LEU A 196 -10.38 10.92 -5.50
N PRO A 197 -10.27 12.21 -5.15
CA PRO A 197 -9.50 12.63 -3.99
C PRO A 197 -9.94 11.90 -2.69
N PRO A 198 -9.01 11.60 -1.77
CA PRO A 198 -7.61 12.06 -1.70
C PRO A 198 -6.62 11.25 -2.54
N ALA A 199 -7.01 10.14 -3.17
CA ALA A 199 -6.17 9.45 -4.13
C ALA A 199 -6.04 10.26 -5.43
N SER A 200 -4.91 10.12 -6.12
CA SER A 200 -4.64 10.76 -7.42
C SER A 200 -4.09 9.76 -8.44
N MET A 201 -3.89 8.52 -8.01
CA MET A 201 -3.29 7.44 -8.80
C MET A 201 -3.98 6.13 -8.49
N THR A 202 -4.02 5.26 -9.49
CA THR A 202 -4.34 3.85 -9.34
C THR A 202 -3.06 3.03 -9.49
N ASN A 203 -2.93 2.01 -8.68
CA ASN A 203 -1.85 1.06 -8.78
C ASN A 203 -2.16 0.07 -9.91
N ALA A 204 -1.41 0.14 -11.00
CA ALA A 204 -1.39 -0.97 -11.95
C ALA A 204 -0.33 -1.98 -11.51
N PHE A 205 -0.64 -3.29 -11.57
CA PHE A 205 0.28 -4.32 -11.11
C PHE A 205 0.76 -5.18 -12.29
N LEU A 206 2.01 -5.59 -12.26
CA LEU A 206 2.53 -6.61 -13.16
C LEU A 206 2.70 -7.91 -12.40
N LEU A 207 1.99 -8.95 -12.84
CA LEU A 207 2.01 -10.27 -12.20
C LEU A 207 2.50 -11.34 -13.17
N GLY A 208 3.08 -12.37 -12.62
CA GLY A 208 3.46 -13.59 -13.35
C GLY A 208 4.94 -13.93 -13.21
N ASP A 209 5.24 -15.19 -12.94
CA ASP A 209 6.60 -15.75 -12.95
C ASP A 209 7.18 -15.81 -14.37
N SER A 210 8.48 -16.10 -14.53
CA SER A 210 9.16 -16.14 -15.81
C SER A 210 8.48 -17.03 -16.85
N GLU A 211 7.95 -18.16 -16.41
CA GLU A 211 7.31 -19.17 -17.26
C GLU A 211 5.77 -19.13 -17.20
N ALA A 212 5.19 -18.14 -16.55
CA ALA A 212 3.75 -17.95 -16.41
C ALA A 212 3.28 -16.74 -17.23
N PRO A 213 1.98 -16.69 -17.61
CA PRO A 213 1.43 -15.52 -18.28
C PRO A 213 1.67 -14.23 -17.50
N LYS A 214 2.14 -13.18 -18.17
CA LYS A 214 2.37 -11.84 -17.61
C LYS A 214 1.12 -11.00 -17.73
N LEU A 215 0.51 -10.68 -16.59
CA LEU A 215 -0.70 -9.87 -16.52
C LEU A 215 -0.38 -8.44 -16.10
N LEU A 216 -0.93 -7.48 -16.83
CA LEU A 216 -0.98 -6.08 -16.42
C LEU A 216 -2.38 -5.80 -15.86
N VAL A 217 -2.48 -5.58 -14.54
CA VAL A 217 -3.74 -5.37 -13.83
C VAL A 217 -4.04 -3.88 -13.77
N ASP A 218 -5.27 -3.49 -14.12
CA ASP A 218 -5.83 -2.12 -14.04
C ASP A 218 -4.93 -1.00 -14.62
N PRO A 219 -4.46 -1.10 -15.87
CA PRO A 219 -3.67 -0.05 -16.50
C PRO A 219 -4.59 1.10 -16.96
N SER A 220 -4.80 2.12 -16.12
CA SER A 220 -5.85 3.12 -16.26
C SER A 220 -5.34 4.58 -16.28
N PRO A 221 -4.52 4.98 -17.25
CA PRO A 221 -4.05 6.36 -17.35
C PRO A 221 -5.23 7.33 -17.64
N ASN A 222 -5.18 8.53 -17.05
CA ASN A 222 -6.26 9.53 -17.20
C ASN A 222 -6.10 10.46 -18.40
N SER A 223 -5.00 10.38 -19.11
CA SER A 223 -4.67 11.27 -20.24
C SER A 223 -3.79 10.57 -21.29
N GLY A 224 -3.72 11.13 -22.49
CA GLY A 224 -2.82 10.64 -23.54
C GLY A 224 -1.34 10.73 -23.16
N GLU A 225 -0.95 11.72 -22.38
CA GLU A 225 0.41 11.86 -21.85
C GLU A 225 0.73 10.71 -20.90
N GLU A 226 -0.13 10.46 -19.90
CA GLU A 226 0.06 9.37 -18.94
C GLU A 226 -0.02 7.99 -19.62
N TYR A 227 -0.88 7.85 -20.65
CA TYR A 227 -0.92 6.66 -21.50
C TYR A 227 0.44 6.40 -22.17
N GLN A 228 1.06 7.44 -22.73
CA GLN A 228 2.38 7.29 -23.37
C GLN A 228 3.47 6.94 -22.36
N ARG A 229 3.44 7.52 -21.17
CA ARG A 229 4.35 7.18 -20.05
C ARG A 229 4.20 5.72 -19.63
N LEU A 230 2.95 5.26 -19.47
CA LEU A 230 2.66 3.86 -19.16
C LEU A 230 3.18 2.95 -20.28
N LEU A 231 2.87 3.25 -21.54
CA LEU A 231 3.33 2.49 -22.68
C LEU A 231 4.86 2.40 -22.73
N ASN A 232 5.59 3.49 -22.52
CA ASN A 232 7.04 3.50 -22.44
C ASN A 232 7.58 2.60 -21.32
N THR A 233 6.89 2.56 -20.17
CA THR A 233 7.26 1.73 -19.03
C THR A 233 7.11 0.24 -19.31
N ILE A 234 6.01 -0.13 -19.99
CA ILE A 234 5.66 -1.55 -20.17
C ILE A 234 6.16 -2.14 -21.50
N LYS A 235 6.57 -1.33 -22.48
CA LYS A 235 7.00 -1.80 -23.82
C LYS A 235 8.14 -2.83 -23.81
N VAL A 236 8.96 -2.80 -22.78
CA VAL A 236 10.06 -3.78 -22.58
C VAL A 236 9.62 -5.03 -21.81
N LYS A 237 8.39 -5.04 -21.32
CA LYS A 237 7.80 -6.19 -20.62
C LYS A 237 7.06 -7.06 -21.64
N LYS A 238 7.27 -8.36 -21.57
CA LYS A 238 6.52 -9.31 -22.39
C LYS A 238 5.19 -9.57 -21.69
N LEU A 239 4.15 -8.82 -22.07
CA LEU A 239 2.81 -8.98 -21.52
C LEU A 239 2.02 -10.00 -22.32
N ASP A 240 1.19 -10.80 -21.66
CA ASP A 240 0.30 -11.78 -22.29
C ASP A 240 -1.18 -11.38 -22.21
N ALA A 241 -1.57 -10.56 -21.22
CA ALA A 241 -2.93 -10.05 -21.09
C ALA A 241 -3.01 -8.80 -20.22
N ILE A 242 -4.13 -8.08 -20.36
CA ILE A 242 -4.58 -7.06 -19.43
C ILE A 242 -5.67 -7.68 -18.55
N PHE A 243 -5.62 -7.46 -17.24
CA PHE A 243 -6.66 -7.89 -16.30
C PHE A 243 -7.38 -6.67 -15.74
N LEU A 244 -8.71 -6.65 -15.78
CA LEU A 244 -9.52 -5.58 -15.19
C LEU A 244 -10.24 -6.11 -13.94
N THR A 245 -10.05 -5.43 -12.81
CA THR A 245 -10.73 -5.78 -11.56
C THR A 245 -12.20 -5.44 -11.62
N HIS A 246 -12.58 -4.26 -12.15
CA HIS A 246 -13.96 -3.82 -12.29
C HIS A 246 -14.10 -2.66 -13.30
N HIS A 247 -15.35 -2.14 -13.48
CA HIS A 247 -15.69 -1.23 -14.58
C HIS A 247 -15.51 0.27 -14.29
N HIS A 248 -14.99 0.68 -13.12
CA HIS A 248 -14.81 2.10 -12.84
C HIS A 248 -13.69 2.73 -13.69
N PRO A 249 -13.84 4.00 -14.11
CA PRO A 249 -12.94 4.62 -15.09
C PRO A 249 -11.46 4.58 -14.69
N ASP A 250 -11.19 4.73 -13.41
CA ASP A 250 -9.83 4.71 -12.85
C ASP A 250 -9.19 3.32 -12.78
N HIS A 251 -9.87 2.27 -13.31
CA HIS A 251 -9.34 0.91 -13.45
C HIS A 251 -9.23 0.46 -14.90
N HIS A 252 -10.01 1.05 -15.82
CA HIS A 252 -10.05 0.57 -17.20
C HIS A 252 -9.77 1.63 -18.27
N GLN A 253 -9.69 2.94 -17.92
CA GLN A 253 -9.53 4.00 -18.92
C GLN A 253 -8.29 3.74 -19.80
N PHE A 254 -8.43 3.84 -21.12
CA PHE A 254 -7.43 3.48 -22.14
C PHE A 254 -7.03 1.99 -22.21
N SER A 255 -7.53 1.09 -21.36
CA SER A 255 -7.15 -0.34 -21.42
C SER A 255 -7.51 -0.99 -22.75
N ASN A 256 -8.65 -0.64 -23.35
CA ASN A 256 -9.05 -1.12 -24.68
C ASN A 256 -8.12 -0.62 -25.79
N GLN A 257 -7.65 0.62 -25.73
CA GLN A 257 -6.65 1.16 -26.68
C GLN A 257 -5.30 0.47 -26.51
N LEU A 258 -4.88 0.23 -25.27
CA LEU A 258 -3.65 -0.48 -24.95
C LEU A 258 -3.70 -1.92 -25.45
N ALA A 259 -4.83 -2.62 -25.24
CA ALA A 259 -5.07 -3.97 -25.72
C ALA A 259 -4.95 -4.06 -27.24
N ARG A 260 -5.58 -3.15 -27.98
CA ARG A 260 -5.47 -3.08 -29.45
C ARG A 260 -4.04 -2.82 -29.91
N GLN A 261 -3.36 -1.85 -29.30
CA GLN A 261 -1.99 -1.47 -29.69
C GLN A 261 -0.98 -2.59 -29.46
N LEU A 262 -1.10 -3.31 -28.34
CA LEU A 262 -0.20 -4.40 -27.98
C LEU A 262 -0.69 -5.77 -28.45
N LYS A 263 -1.89 -5.86 -29.03
CA LYS A 263 -2.58 -7.10 -29.44
C LYS A 263 -2.72 -8.09 -28.28
N LEU A 264 -3.17 -7.58 -27.13
CA LEU A 264 -3.37 -8.35 -25.91
C LEU A 264 -4.86 -8.60 -25.67
N PRO A 265 -5.25 -9.79 -25.17
CA PRO A 265 -6.60 -9.99 -24.65
C PRO A 265 -6.83 -9.20 -23.36
N ILE A 266 -8.09 -8.86 -23.12
CA ILE A 266 -8.54 -8.33 -21.82
C ILE A 266 -9.26 -9.43 -21.05
N ILE A 267 -8.82 -9.69 -19.84
CA ILE A 267 -9.41 -10.62 -18.87
C ILE A 267 -10.24 -9.80 -17.87
N LEU A 268 -11.51 -10.17 -17.71
CA LEU A 268 -12.46 -9.43 -16.87
C LEU A 268 -13.66 -10.31 -16.48
N SER A 269 -14.50 -9.85 -15.56
CA SER A 269 -15.79 -10.50 -15.31
C SER A 269 -16.80 -10.23 -16.41
N GLN A 270 -17.80 -11.10 -16.57
CA GLN A 270 -18.90 -10.88 -17.52
C GLN A 270 -19.70 -9.62 -17.16
N ASP A 271 -19.92 -9.33 -15.88
CA ASP A 271 -20.61 -8.10 -15.44
C ASP A 271 -19.84 -6.84 -15.84
N THR A 272 -18.51 -6.82 -15.60
CA THR A 272 -17.64 -5.72 -16.03
C THR A 272 -17.70 -5.51 -17.54
N GLN A 273 -17.64 -6.58 -18.34
CA GLN A 273 -17.79 -6.48 -19.78
C GLN A 273 -19.11 -5.84 -20.18
N GLN A 274 -20.22 -6.32 -19.63
CA GLN A 274 -21.58 -5.82 -19.94
C GLN A 274 -21.72 -4.33 -19.60
N ARG A 275 -21.24 -3.91 -18.42
CA ARG A 275 -21.30 -2.50 -17.99
C ARG A 275 -20.45 -1.60 -18.86
N LEU A 276 -19.24 -2.02 -19.22
CA LEU A 276 -18.38 -1.26 -20.12
C LEU A 276 -18.96 -1.12 -21.52
N THR A 277 -19.53 -2.19 -22.07
CA THR A 277 -20.23 -2.15 -23.36
C THR A 277 -21.47 -1.24 -23.30
N LEU A 278 -22.30 -1.38 -22.25
CA LEU A 278 -23.49 -0.54 -22.08
C LEU A 278 -23.16 0.95 -21.98
N LYS A 279 -22.07 1.29 -21.27
CA LYS A 279 -21.66 2.68 -21.00
C LYS A 279 -20.97 3.34 -22.18
N ASN A 280 -20.17 2.58 -22.94
CA ASN A 280 -19.26 3.13 -23.95
C ASN A 280 -19.65 2.76 -25.39
N GLY A 281 -20.66 1.92 -25.61
CA GLY A 281 -21.09 1.41 -26.91
C GLY A 281 -20.57 0.00 -27.22
N GLU A 282 -21.23 -0.69 -28.16
CA GLU A 282 -20.88 -2.07 -28.52
C GLU A 282 -19.51 -2.19 -29.19
N ASP A 283 -19.02 -1.14 -29.82
CA ASP A 283 -17.71 -1.02 -30.47
C ASP A 283 -16.55 -0.77 -29.47
N TYR A 284 -16.87 -0.60 -28.18
CA TYR A 284 -15.85 -0.32 -27.14
C TYR A 284 -14.71 -1.36 -27.16
N PHE A 285 -15.05 -2.62 -27.32
CA PHE A 285 -14.08 -3.73 -27.39
C PHE A 285 -13.81 -4.21 -28.83
N GLU A 286 -14.16 -3.43 -29.86
CA GLU A 286 -13.86 -3.81 -31.22
C GLU A 286 -12.35 -4.09 -31.40
N GLN A 287 -12.02 -5.20 -32.09
CA GLN A 287 -10.64 -5.69 -32.28
C GLN A 287 -9.88 -6.05 -31.01
N VAL A 288 -10.56 -6.26 -29.89
CA VAL A 288 -9.98 -6.74 -28.63
C VAL A 288 -10.53 -8.11 -28.31
N GLU A 289 -9.66 -9.09 -28.11
CA GLU A 289 -10.05 -10.39 -27.61
C GLU A 289 -10.46 -10.28 -26.13
N LEU A 290 -11.63 -10.81 -25.78
CA LEU A 290 -12.12 -10.80 -24.40
C LEU A 290 -12.12 -12.21 -23.82
N ARG A 291 -11.66 -12.34 -22.59
CA ARG A 291 -11.72 -13.57 -21.81
C ARG A 291 -12.46 -13.31 -20.52
N ASN A 292 -13.67 -13.83 -20.41
CA ASN A 292 -14.38 -13.82 -19.14
C ASN A 292 -13.83 -14.90 -18.20
N VAL A 293 -13.64 -14.54 -16.94
CA VAL A 293 -13.12 -15.44 -15.89
C VAL A 293 -14.13 -15.60 -14.76
N VAL A 294 -14.00 -16.70 -14.04
CA VAL A 294 -14.87 -17.06 -12.93
C VAL A 294 -14.06 -17.29 -11.64
N GLU A 295 -14.78 -17.36 -10.52
CA GLU A 295 -14.21 -17.67 -9.19
C GLU A 295 -13.27 -18.89 -9.26
N LYS A 296 -12.08 -18.77 -8.66
CA LYS A 296 -11.03 -19.81 -8.57
C LYS A 296 -10.30 -20.15 -9.87
N GLU A 297 -10.58 -19.51 -10.98
CA GLU A 297 -9.82 -19.72 -12.21
C GLU A 297 -8.35 -19.27 -12.03
N GLU A 298 -7.39 -20.10 -12.46
CA GLU A 298 -5.97 -19.75 -12.48
C GLU A 298 -5.70 -18.83 -13.67
N VAL A 299 -5.05 -17.71 -13.43
CA VAL A 299 -4.74 -16.71 -14.47
C VAL A 299 -3.25 -16.49 -14.67
N THR A 300 -2.44 -16.73 -13.64
CA THR A 300 -0.97 -16.68 -13.69
C THR A 300 -0.38 -17.42 -12.49
N ARG A 301 0.93 -17.27 -12.26
CA ARG A 301 1.65 -17.84 -11.09
C ARG A 301 2.53 -16.78 -10.43
N TRP A 302 2.74 -16.95 -9.13
CA TRP A 302 3.65 -16.17 -8.31
C TRP A 302 4.43 -17.11 -7.39
N HIS A 303 5.78 -17.09 -7.48
CA HIS A 303 6.66 -18.04 -6.80
C HIS A 303 6.21 -19.51 -6.95
N GLY A 304 5.79 -19.86 -8.16
CA GLY A 304 5.28 -21.20 -8.50
C GLY A 304 3.86 -21.51 -8.02
N SER A 305 3.26 -20.68 -7.14
CA SER A 305 1.88 -20.81 -6.68
C SER A 305 0.90 -20.28 -7.72
N ALA A 306 -0.19 -21.01 -7.98
CA ALA A 306 -1.24 -20.54 -8.88
C ALA A 306 -1.91 -19.30 -8.33
N VAL A 307 -1.98 -18.22 -9.12
CA VAL A 307 -2.74 -17.00 -8.81
C VAL A 307 -4.15 -17.16 -9.37
N ARG A 308 -5.12 -17.09 -8.48
CA ARG A 308 -6.53 -17.31 -8.80
C ARG A 308 -7.37 -16.07 -8.69
N VAL A 309 -8.45 -16.08 -9.48
CA VAL A 309 -9.51 -15.08 -9.44
C VAL A 309 -10.41 -15.31 -8.22
N TYR A 310 -10.78 -14.23 -7.55
CA TYR A 310 -11.78 -14.19 -6.49
C TYR A 310 -12.85 -13.17 -6.81
N GLU A 311 -14.12 -13.59 -6.79
CA GLU A 311 -15.23 -12.66 -6.85
C GLU A 311 -15.38 -11.95 -5.50
N ILE A 312 -15.26 -10.62 -5.51
CA ILE A 312 -15.31 -9.76 -4.32
C ILE A 312 -16.31 -8.61 -4.51
N PRO A 313 -17.57 -8.93 -4.85
CA PRO A 313 -18.59 -7.93 -5.14
C PRO A 313 -18.93 -7.08 -3.91
N GLY A 314 -19.57 -5.93 -4.17
CA GLY A 314 -20.09 -5.05 -3.11
C GLY A 314 -19.79 -3.59 -3.36
N HIS A 315 -18.54 -3.22 -3.64
CA HIS A 315 -18.19 -1.92 -4.21
C HIS A 315 -18.72 -1.81 -5.66
N ASP A 316 -18.52 -2.85 -6.42
CA ASP A 316 -19.04 -3.09 -7.76
C ASP A 316 -19.49 -4.56 -7.85
N ALA A 317 -20.53 -4.84 -8.65
CA ALA A 317 -21.10 -6.19 -8.76
C ALA A 317 -20.15 -7.17 -9.46
N GLY A 318 -19.38 -6.69 -10.45
CA GLY A 318 -18.43 -7.50 -11.22
C GLY A 318 -17.01 -7.51 -10.66
N HIS A 319 -16.80 -7.01 -9.44
CA HIS A 319 -15.51 -6.79 -8.86
C HIS A 319 -14.73 -8.10 -8.62
N LEU A 320 -13.52 -8.16 -9.16
CA LEU A 320 -12.59 -9.28 -9.04
C LEU A 320 -11.35 -8.90 -8.23
N GLY A 321 -10.83 -9.86 -7.51
CA GLY A 321 -9.53 -9.79 -6.86
C GLY A 321 -8.64 -10.96 -7.29
N LEU A 322 -7.34 -10.88 -6.97
CA LEU A 322 -6.33 -11.87 -7.31
C LEU A 322 -5.52 -12.26 -6.08
N ALA A 323 -5.35 -13.56 -5.86
CA ALA A 323 -4.48 -14.07 -4.80
C ALA A 323 -3.83 -15.40 -5.20
N PRO A 324 -2.59 -15.70 -4.75
CA PRO A 324 -2.02 -17.03 -4.89
C PRO A 324 -2.72 -18.04 -3.98
N ASP A 325 -2.65 -19.34 -4.33
CA ASP A 325 -3.21 -20.41 -3.51
C ASP A 325 -2.66 -20.42 -2.08
N THR A 326 -1.46 -19.89 -1.87
CA THR A 326 -0.82 -19.70 -0.55
C THR A 326 -1.45 -18.59 0.29
N LEU A 327 -2.26 -17.69 -0.31
CA LEU A 327 -2.78 -16.48 0.32
C LEU A 327 -1.70 -15.57 0.93
N SER A 328 -0.47 -15.64 0.43
CA SER A 328 0.63 -14.76 0.86
C SER A 328 0.31 -13.28 0.60
N TRP A 329 -0.52 -13.01 -0.41
CA TRP A 329 -1.07 -11.67 -0.68
C TRP A 329 -2.44 -11.77 -1.35
N PHE A 330 -3.18 -10.66 -1.33
CA PHE A 330 -4.45 -10.52 -2.04
C PHE A 330 -4.57 -9.10 -2.61
N ILE A 331 -4.58 -8.98 -3.94
CA ILE A 331 -4.98 -7.75 -4.64
C ILE A 331 -6.49 -7.66 -4.54
N VAL A 332 -6.97 -6.71 -3.76
CA VAL A 332 -8.38 -6.55 -3.40
C VAL A 332 -9.09 -5.43 -4.17
N GLY A 333 -8.42 -4.83 -5.17
CA GLY A 333 -9.02 -3.72 -5.92
C GLY A 333 -9.48 -2.61 -4.98
N ASP A 334 -10.73 -2.21 -5.15
CA ASP A 334 -11.42 -1.20 -4.35
C ASP A 334 -12.33 -1.81 -3.25
N LEU A 335 -12.00 -3.02 -2.78
CA LEU A 335 -12.63 -3.52 -1.55
C LEU A 335 -12.26 -2.66 -0.33
N ILE A 336 -10.99 -2.22 -0.25
CA ILE A 336 -10.52 -1.19 0.66
C ILE A 336 -9.53 -0.27 -0.04
N GLN A 337 -9.28 0.89 0.54
CA GLN A 337 -8.25 1.82 0.09
C GLN A 337 -7.22 2.05 1.19
N GLY A 338 -5.95 2.17 0.81
CA GLY A 338 -4.88 2.62 1.70
C GLY A 338 -4.92 4.13 1.95
N ILE A 339 -5.61 4.86 1.08
CA ILE A 339 -5.80 6.33 1.14
C ILE A 339 -7.28 6.62 0.94
N GLY A 340 -7.91 7.29 1.91
CA GLY A 340 -9.33 7.63 1.84
C GLY A 340 -10.27 6.51 2.26
N THR A 341 -11.47 6.52 1.74
CA THR A 341 -12.56 5.59 2.08
C THR A 341 -13.29 5.18 0.81
N VAL A 342 -13.53 3.89 0.65
CA VAL A 342 -14.30 3.33 -0.47
C VAL A 342 -15.72 3.91 -0.49
N VAL A 343 -16.20 4.26 -1.66
CA VAL A 343 -17.61 4.62 -1.91
C VAL A 343 -18.35 3.37 -2.38
N ILE A 344 -19.55 3.16 -1.89
CA ILE A 344 -20.45 2.10 -2.37
C ILE A 344 -21.58 2.78 -3.17
N PRO A 345 -21.38 2.96 -4.49
CA PRO A 345 -22.32 3.70 -5.30
C PRO A 345 -23.59 2.87 -5.58
N SER A 346 -24.76 3.45 -5.37
CA SER A 346 -26.03 2.81 -5.76
C SER A 346 -26.44 3.29 -7.17
N PRO A 347 -26.90 2.41 -8.07
CA PRO A 347 -27.23 0.99 -7.88
C PRO A 347 -26.09 0.00 -8.18
N GLU A 348 -24.90 0.44 -8.51
CA GLU A 348 -23.77 -0.39 -8.95
C GLU A 348 -23.21 -1.26 -7.81
N GLY A 349 -23.11 -0.68 -6.62
CA GLY A 349 -22.69 -1.35 -5.39
C GLY A 349 -23.85 -1.75 -4.48
N ASP A 350 -23.60 -2.68 -3.56
CA ASP A 350 -24.55 -3.13 -2.54
C ASP A 350 -23.87 -3.29 -1.18
N MET A 351 -24.30 -2.51 -0.19
CA MET A 351 -23.69 -2.47 1.13
C MET A 351 -23.78 -3.79 1.89
N ALA A 352 -24.84 -4.56 1.69
CA ALA A 352 -25.02 -5.86 2.34
C ALA A 352 -24.04 -6.90 1.76
N THR A 353 -23.88 -6.90 0.45
CA THR A 353 -22.90 -7.73 -0.26
C THR A 353 -21.47 -7.31 0.12
N TYR A 354 -21.20 -6.01 0.19
CA TYR A 354 -19.90 -5.48 0.60
C TYR A 354 -19.48 -5.97 2.00
N PHE A 355 -20.39 -5.99 2.96
CA PHE A 355 -20.11 -6.53 4.29
C PHE A 355 -19.75 -8.03 4.25
N LYS A 356 -20.52 -8.82 3.50
CA LYS A 356 -20.25 -10.25 3.32
C LYS A 356 -18.91 -10.50 2.63
N THR A 357 -18.54 -9.66 1.67
CA THR A 357 -17.25 -9.75 0.98
C THR A 357 -16.08 -9.40 1.91
N LEU A 358 -16.21 -8.35 2.74
CA LEU A 358 -15.22 -8.06 3.78
C LEU A 358 -15.05 -9.26 4.73
N GLU A 359 -16.16 -9.84 5.22
CA GLU A 359 -16.14 -11.03 6.07
C GLU A 359 -15.49 -12.25 5.38
N LYS A 360 -15.79 -12.47 4.08
CA LYS A 360 -15.18 -13.52 3.25
C LYS A 360 -13.65 -13.35 3.20
N VAL A 361 -13.16 -12.16 2.89
CA VAL A 361 -11.71 -11.92 2.76
C VAL A 361 -11.00 -11.94 4.12
N ILE A 362 -11.64 -11.44 5.18
CA ILE A 362 -11.13 -11.57 6.56
C ILE A 362 -10.98 -13.05 6.94
N ALA A 363 -11.98 -13.88 6.63
CA ALA A 363 -11.94 -15.31 6.93
C ALA A 363 -10.88 -16.08 6.12
N LEU A 364 -10.57 -15.65 4.90
CA LEU A 364 -9.46 -16.20 4.10
C LEU A 364 -8.10 -15.89 4.72
N ASN A 365 -8.01 -14.83 5.50
CA ASN A 365 -6.84 -14.39 6.25
C ASN A 365 -5.54 -14.29 5.42
N PRO A 366 -5.51 -13.57 4.31
CA PRO A 366 -4.29 -13.36 3.55
C PRO A 366 -3.23 -12.60 4.37
N GLU A 367 -1.95 -12.90 4.12
CA GLU A 367 -0.85 -12.27 4.88
C GLU A 367 -0.68 -10.78 4.54
N VAL A 368 -0.91 -10.42 3.27
CA VAL A 368 -0.79 -9.05 2.76
C VAL A 368 -2.04 -8.70 1.95
N ILE A 369 -2.61 -7.54 2.24
CA ILE A 369 -3.68 -6.91 1.45
C ILE A 369 -3.07 -5.85 0.54
N ILE A 370 -3.41 -5.89 -0.74
CA ILE A 370 -2.89 -4.97 -1.76
C ILE A 370 -4.07 -4.23 -2.40
N PRO A 371 -4.33 -2.96 -2.02
CA PRO A 371 -5.41 -2.16 -2.58
C PRO A 371 -4.99 -1.51 -3.90
N SER A 372 -5.96 -1.10 -4.72
CA SER A 372 -5.70 -0.32 -5.93
C SER A 372 -5.26 1.13 -5.64
N HIS A 373 -5.50 1.64 -4.43
CA HIS A 373 -5.07 2.98 -4.01
C HIS A 373 -4.32 2.92 -2.67
N GLY A 374 -3.05 3.35 -2.69
CA GLY A 374 -2.17 3.34 -1.52
C GLY A 374 -1.11 2.24 -1.58
N ILE A 375 -0.65 1.80 -0.42
CA ILE A 375 0.44 0.80 -0.29
C ILE A 375 -0.10 -0.55 0.19
N PRO A 376 0.62 -1.66 -0.08
CA PRO A 376 0.34 -2.95 0.55
C PRO A 376 0.34 -2.85 2.09
N MET A 377 -0.48 -3.66 2.74
CA MET A 377 -0.66 -3.69 4.19
C MET A 377 -0.60 -5.12 4.69
N ARG A 378 0.18 -5.38 5.72
CA ARG A 378 0.26 -6.73 6.31
C ARG A 378 -0.98 -7.00 7.16
N THR A 379 -1.43 -8.26 7.15
CA THR A 379 -2.61 -8.79 7.82
C THR A 379 -3.95 -8.21 7.33
N THR A 380 -5.03 -8.77 7.84
CA THR A 380 -6.41 -8.32 7.57
C THR A 380 -6.89 -7.18 8.48
N HIS A 381 -6.00 -6.60 9.28
CA HIS A 381 -6.37 -5.57 10.27
C HIS A 381 -7.20 -4.43 9.64
N ARG A 382 -6.75 -3.90 8.48
CA ARG A 382 -7.45 -2.81 7.80
C ARG A 382 -8.85 -3.21 7.32
N LEU A 383 -9.06 -4.46 6.91
CA LEU A 383 -10.39 -4.98 6.56
C LEU A 383 -11.30 -5.04 7.79
N ILE A 384 -10.78 -5.52 8.91
CA ILE A 384 -11.51 -5.62 10.20
C ILE A 384 -11.93 -4.22 10.66
N GLU A 385 -11.02 -3.26 10.68
CA GLU A 385 -11.33 -1.87 11.06
C GLU A 385 -12.32 -1.22 10.09
N THR A 386 -12.21 -1.49 8.80
CA THR A 386 -13.17 -1.01 7.80
C THR A 386 -14.57 -1.56 8.08
N LEU A 387 -14.71 -2.86 8.29
CA LEU A 387 -15.99 -3.50 8.59
C LEU A 387 -16.61 -2.96 9.90
N LYS A 388 -15.81 -2.82 10.95
CA LYS A 388 -16.21 -2.25 12.23
C LYS A 388 -16.72 -0.81 12.05
N HIS A 389 -15.94 0.05 11.43
CA HIS A 389 -16.33 1.44 11.17
C HIS A 389 -17.63 1.54 10.34
N ARG A 390 -17.78 0.68 9.31
CA ARG A 390 -19.01 0.64 8.50
C ARG A 390 -20.24 0.23 9.30
N ARG A 391 -20.12 -0.75 10.21
CA ARG A 391 -21.21 -1.18 11.10
C ARG A 391 -21.59 -0.09 12.12
N GLU A 392 -20.60 0.59 12.68
CA GLU A 392 -20.84 1.74 13.57
C GLU A 392 -21.55 2.86 12.83
N ARG A 393 -21.11 3.19 11.61
CA ARG A 393 -21.76 4.18 10.75
C ARG A 393 -23.19 3.80 10.41
N GLU A 394 -23.46 2.54 10.10
CA GLU A 394 -24.82 2.03 9.85
C GLU A 394 -25.73 2.19 11.08
N SER A 395 -25.22 1.88 12.26
CA SER A 395 -25.97 2.08 13.52
C SER A 395 -26.32 3.56 13.76
N GLN A 396 -25.38 4.47 13.50
CA GLN A 396 -25.60 5.91 13.61
C GLN A 396 -26.67 6.39 12.61
N ILE A 397 -26.55 5.97 11.34
CA ILE A 397 -27.52 6.31 10.27
C ILE A 397 -28.91 5.78 10.64
N LEU A 398 -29.01 4.53 11.12
CA LEU A 398 -30.29 3.94 11.57
C LEU A 398 -30.94 4.78 12.68
N LYS A 399 -30.16 5.17 13.70
CA LYS A 399 -30.66 5.99 14.81
C LYS A 399 -31.19 7.34 14.33
N LEU A 400 -30.46 8.03 13.49
CA LEU A 400 -30.84 9.35 12.95
C LEU A 400 -32.05 9.25 12.01
N SER A 401 -32.08 8.25 11.16
CA SER A 401 -33.21 8.02 10.27
C SER A 401 -34.50 7.70 11.07
N LYS A 402 -34.44 6.91 12.14
CA LYS A 402 -35.57 6.64 13.05
C LYS A 402 -36.04 7.89 13.79
N SER A 403 -35.18 8.87 14.00
CA SER A 403 -35.55 10.17 14.57
C SER A 403 -36.11 11.17 13.55
N GLY A 404 -36.33 10.73 12.29
CA GLY A 404 -36.93 11.55 11.23
C GLY A 404 -35.94 12.46 10.48
N LYS A 405 -34.62 12.28 10.67
CA LYS A 405 -33.61 13.07 9.97
C LYS A 405 -33.54 12.72 8.48
N SER A 406 -33.46 13.75 7.65
CA SER A 406 -33.21 13.62 6.21
C SER A 406 -31.77 13.18 5.93
N LYS A 407 -31.48 12.69 4.71
CA LYS A 407 -30.12 12.34 4.28
C LYS A 407 -29.13 13.50 4.42
N GLN A 408 -29.59 14.71 4.14
CA GLN A 408 -28.78 15.91 4.25
C GLN A 408 -28.43 16.24 5.71
N GLU A 409 -29.40 16.15 6.63
CA GLU A 409 -29.14 16.34 8.08
C GLU A 409 -28.24 15.24 8.64
N ILE A 410 -28.34 14.00 8.12
CA ILE A 410 -27.45 12.88 8.49
C ILE A 410 -26.02 13.16 8.02
N LEU A 411 -25.85 13.68 6.79
CA LEU A 411 -24.55 14.10 6.27
C LEU A 411 -23.92 15.16 7.18
N GLU A 412 -24.64 16.24 7.43
CA GLU A 412 -24.15 17.37 8.26
C GLU A 412 -23.71 16.92 9.65
N GLN A 413 -24.44 15.98 10.25
CA GLN A 413 -24.14 15.49 11.60
C GLN A 413 -23.00 14.46 11.67
N LEU A 414 -22.92 13.54 10.68
CA LEU A 414 -21.95 12.43 10.73
C LEU A 414 -20.64 12.72 9.99
N TYR A 415 -20.62 13.77 9.17
CA TYR A 415 -19.49 14.15 8.33
C TYR A 415 -19.12 15.63 8.52
N GLU A 416 -19.32 16.14 9.73
CA GLU A 416 -18.91 17.48 10.10
C GLU A 416 -17.40 17.69 9.81
N GLY A 417 -17.06 18.79 9.13
CA GLY A 417 -15.67 19.14 8.81
C GLY A 417 -15.05 18.39 7.62
N ILE A 418 -15.79 17.49 6.97
CA ILE A 418 -15.30 16.88 5.71
C ILE A 418 -15.28 17.90 4.58
N ASP A 419 -14.30 17.76 3.69
CA ASP A 419 -14.18 18.58 2.48
C ASP A 419 -15.51 18.57 1.69
N PRO A 420 -16.09 19.75 1.37
CA PRO A 420 -17.34 19.84 0.60
C PRO A 420 -17.34 19.06 -0.73
N ARG A 421 -16.18 18.91 -1.35
CA ARG A 421 -16.03 18.11 -2.59
C ARG A 421 -16.35 16.63 -2.40
N LEU A 422 -16.29 16.13 -1.18
CA LEU A 422 -16.58 14.73 -0.82
C LEU A 422 -18.04 14.52 -0.38
N HIS A 423 -18.85 15.57 -0.25
CA HIS A 423 -20.23 15.48 0.23
C HIS A 423 -21.09 14.52 -0.62
N LEU A 424 -20.96 14.58 -1.96
CA LEU A 424 -21.69 13.67 -2.85
C LEU A 424 -21.34 12.20 -2.59
N LEU A 425 -20.06 11.91 -2.36
CA LEU A 425 -19.59 10.55 -2.08
C LEU A 425 -20.08 10.05 -0.71
N ALA A 426 -20.09 10.95 0.30
CA ALA A 426 -20.64 10.65 1.61
C ALA A 426 -22.15 10.39 1.53
N LEU A 427 -22.91 11.16 0.75
CA LEU A 427 -24.34 10.93 0.50
C LEU A 427 -24.62 9.60 -0.20
N GLN A 428 -23.76 9.18 -1.14
CA GLN A 428 -23.87 7.84 -1.77
C GLN A 428 -23.69 6.73 -0.73
N ASN A 429 -22.69 6.85 0.15
CA ASN A 429 -22.49 5.88 1.24
C ASN A 429 -23.67 5.86 2.22
N ILE A 430 -24.24 7.03 2.59
CA ILE A 430 -25.46 7.11 3.41
C ILE A 430 -26.63 6.38 2.72
N GLU A 431 -26.85 6.64 1.42
CA GLU A 431 -27.92 5.98 0.65
C GLU A 431 -27.73 4.47 0.60
N ALA A 432 -26.50 3.98 0.37
CA ALA A 432 -26.18 2.55 0.36
C ALA A 432 -26.56 1.88 1.69
N HIS A 433 -26.26 2.51 2.82
CA HIS A 433 -26.69 2.03 4.14
C HIS A 433 -28.20 2.07 4.31
N LEU A 434 -28.87 3.15 3.90
CA LEU A 434 -30.33 3.25 4.00
C LEU A 434 -31.04 2.20 3.12
N VAL A 435 -30.53 1.93 1.92
CA VAL A 435 -31.04 0.86 1.04
C VAL A 435 -30.93 -0.50 1.73
N LYS A 436 -29.76 -0.82 2.31
CA LYS A 436 -29.55 -2.06 3.08
C LYS A 436 -30.53 -2.16 4.24
N LEU A 437 -30.64 -1.11 5.06
CA LEU A 437 -31.52 -1.09 6.24
C LEU A 437 -32.99 -1.26 5.89
N ARG A 438 -33.44 -0.71 4.74
CA ARG A 438 -34.81 -0.93 4.22
C ARG A 438 -35.02 -2.37 3.76
N LYS A 439 -34.05 -2.95 3.01
CA LYS A 439 -34.11 -4.36 2.59
C LYS A 439 -34.19 -5.31 3.80
N GLU A 440 -33.49 -5.00 4.88
CA GLU A 440 -33.50 -5.75 6.14
C GLU A 440 -34.70 -5.43 7.05
N LYS A 441 -35.64 -4.62 6.59
CA LYS A 441 -36.86 -4.20 7.33
C LYS A 441 -36.57 -3.51 8.67
N GLN A 442 -35.39 -2.92 8.82
CA GLN A 442 -35.03 -2.14 10.02
C GLN A 442 -35.54 -0.69 9.93
N LEU A 443 -35.82 -0.22 8.70
CA LEU A 443 -36.49 1.03 8.40
C LEU A 443 -37.77 0.74 7.62
N ILE A 444 -38.89 1.40 8.01
CA ILE A 444 -40.11 1.46 7.24
C ILE A 444 -39.89 2.51 6.14
N LYS A 445 -40.54 2.31 4.97
CA LYS A 445 -40.41 3.20 3.79
C LYS A 445 -40.60 4.67 4.13
#